data_44bbef37131923e66fba14d60dd8cd21
#
_entry.id   44bbef37131923e66fba14d60dd8cd21
#
_cell.length_a   1.000
_cell.length_b   1.000
_cell.length_c   1.000
_cell.angle_alpha   90.00
_cell.angle_beta   90.00
_cell.angle_gamma   90.00
#
_symmetry.space_group_name_H-M   'P 1'
#
loop_
_entity.id
_entity.type
_entity.pdbx_description
1 polymer ?
#
loop_
_entity_poly.entity_id
_entity_poly.type
_entity_poly.pdbx_seq_one_letter_code
_entity_poly.pdbx_strand_id
1 'polypeptide(L)'
;FYMDEILRTAMQQNYNVSVSGGGANTTYMISAGYYDQESNFEGPDYGRQRYNFRTNITTEYKRVKVTALLSYSHENSKTTTDGSTIANAMRIPTYYYYRQYDPVTGKYLLNDKLTDRNSLGLLEEGGYNKYRNDYVNANLSAEVKIIDGLKLRGVLGADIFADHRYT
;
A
#
# COMPACT_ATOMS: atom_id res chain seq x y z
N PHE A 1 -3.92 -19.89 23.11
CA PHE A 1 -4.89 -18.79 23.33
C PHE A 1 -5.43 -18.34 22.00
N TYR A 2 -6.68 -17.79 21.96
CA TYR A 2 -7.32 -17.35 20.72
C TYR A 2 -6.53 -16.30 19.94
N MET A 3 -5.70 -15.51 20.60
CA MET A 3 -4.80 -14.56 19.94
C MET A 3 -3.74 -15.26 19.08
N ASP A 4 -3.24 -16.40 19.51
CA ASP A 4 -2.22 -17.16 18.78
C ASP A 4 -2.80 -17.82 17.52
N GLU A 5 -4.13 -18.01 17.50
CA GLU A 5 -4.83 -18.60 16.37
C GLU A 5 -5.16 -17.59 15.26
N ILE A 6 -5.28 -16.31 15.64
CA ILE A 6 -5.62 -15.23 14.69
C ILE A 6 -4.42 -14.42 14.23
N LEU A 7 -3.27 -14.59 14.88
CA LEU A 7 -2.05 -13.84 14.57
C LEU A 7 -0.96 -14.75 14.00
N ARG A 8 -0.31 -14.27 12.96
CA ARG A 8 0.85 -14.90 12.35
C ARG A 8 2.04 -13.94 12.25
N THR A 9 3.22 -14.49 12.07
CA THR A 9 4.39 -13.69 11.70
C THR A 9 4.22 -13.21 10.26
N ALA A 10 4.21 -11.90 10.08
CA ALA A 10 4.10 -11.28 8.77
C ALA A 10 5.48 -10.88 8.24
N MET A 11 5.72 -11.15 6.96
CA MET A 11 6.92 -10.74 6.26
C MET A 11 6.70 -9.37 5.59
N GLN A 12 7.74 -8.56 5.59
CA GLN A 12 7.77 -7.30 4.85
C GLN A 12 9.01 -7.26 3.95
N GLN A 13 8.81 -6.92 2.70
CA GLN A 13 9.87 -6.82 1.70
C GLN A 13 9.82 -5.46 1.01
N ASN A 14 11.00 -4.86 0.77
CA ASN A 14 11.10 -3.59 0.08
C ASN A 14 12.32 -3.61 -0.85
N TYR A 15 12.07 -3.51 -2.14
CA TYR A 15 13.07 -3.50 -3.19
C TYR A 15 13.05 -2.17 -3.92
N ASN A 16 14.22 -1.55 -4.05
CA ASN A 16 14.37 -0.29 -4.77
C ASN A 16 15.57 -0.37 -5.70
N VAL A 17 15.36 0.04 -6.94
CA VAL A 17 16.41 0.17 -7.94
C VAL A 17 16.38 1.58 -8.49
N SER A 18 17.52 2.20 -8.64
CA SER A 18 17.65 3.51 -9.25
C SER A 18 18.85 3.58 -10.17
N VAL A 19 18.68 4.32 -11.25
CA VAL A 19 19.73 4.67 -12.21
C VAL A 19 19.74 6.18 -12.34
N SER A 20 20.90 6.76 -12.20
CA SER A 20 21.11 8.19 -12.43
C SER A 20 22.32 8.41 -13.33
N GLY A 21 22.25 9.45 -14.13
CA GLY A 21 23.34 9.81 -15.02
C GLY A 21 23.14 11.21 -15.58
N GLY A 22 24.07 11.60 -16.43
CA GLY A 22 23.96 12.88 -17.09
C GLY A 22 25.18 13.24 -17.89
N GLY A 23 25.07 14.33 -18.62
CA GLY A 23 26.13 14.97 -19.40
C GLY A 23 26.24 16.45 -19.06
N ALA A 24 26.89 17.20 -19.90
CA ALA A 24 27.16 18.63 -19.66
C ALA A 24 25.88 19.46 -19.40
N ASN A 25 24.77 19.09 -20.03
CA ASN A 25 23.57 19.91 -20.01
C ASN A 25 22.33 19.19 -19.47
N THR A 26 22.40 17.87 -19.26
CA THR A 26 21.22 17.09 -18.84
C THR A 26 21.59 16.10 -17.76
N THR A 27 20.82 16.05 -16.70
CA THR A 27 20.88 15.02 -15.67
C THR A 27 19.55 14.31 -15.58
N TYR A 28 19.60 13.01 -15.28
CA TYR A 28 18.40 12.21 -15.09
C TYR A 28 18.56 11.25 -13.90
N MET A 29 17.44 10.93 -13.31
CA MET A 29 17.31 9.86 -12.35
C MET A 29 15.99 9.13 -12.62
N ILE A 30 16.07 7.81 -12.69
CA ILE A 30 14.93 6.92 -12.83
C ILE A 30 15.00 5.91 -11.68
N SER A 31 13.91 5.71 -10.99
CA SER A 31 13.82 4.71 -9.92
C SER A 31 12.53 3.92 -10.01
N ALA A 32 12.62 2.65 -9.66
CA ALA A 32 11.48 1.76 -9.48
C ALA A 32 11.58 1.08 -8.12
N GLY A 33 10.45 0.91 -7.46
CA GLY A 33 10.36 0.27 -6.16
C GLY A 33 9.19 -0.71 -6.12
N TYR A 34 9.38 -1.78 -5.38
CA TYR A 34 8.36 -2.75 -5.02
C TYR A 34 8.34 -2.92 -3.50
N TYR A 35 7.18 -2.82 -2.92
CA TYR A 35 6.92 -3.05 -1.51
C TYR A 35 5.83 -4.09 -1.36
N ASP A 36 6.08 -5.08 -0.52
CA ASP A 36 5.16 -6.13 -0.17
C ASP A 36 5.12 -6.28 1.35
N GLN A 37 3.93 -6.31 1.91
CA GLN A 37 3.69 -6.47 3.33
C GLN A 37 2.53 -7.43 3.54
N GLU A 38 2.80 -8.53 4.17
CA GLU A 38 1.79 -9.46 4.64
C GLU A 38 1.04 -8.90 5.85
N SER A 39 -0.17 -9.37 6.07
CA SER A 39 -0.93 -9.09 7.29
C SER A 39 -0.45 -9.97 8.44
N ASN A 40 -0.46 -9.41 9.65
CA ASN A 40 -0.28 -10.17 10.89
C ASN A 40 -1.50 -11.01 11.26
N PHE A 41 -2.61 -10.87 10.56
CA PHE A 41 -3.78 -11.71 10.75
C PHE A 41 -3.72 -12.95 9.86
N GLU A 42 -4.18 -14.07 10.39
CA GLU A 42 -4.52 -15.22 9.57
C GLU A 42 -5.63 -14.85 8.58
N GLY A 43 -5.70 -15.58 7.46
CA GLY A 43 -6.72 -15.36 6.43
C GLY A 43 -6.13 -15.33 5.02
N PRO A 44 -7.02 -15.28 4.01
CA PRO A 44 -6.62 -15.44 2.61
C PRO A 44 -5.96 -14.19 2.06
N ASP A 45 -4.63 -14.20 1.92
CA ASP A 45 -3.82 -13.18 1.21
C ASP A 45 -4.06 -11.74 1.68
N TYR A 46 -4.29 -11.53 2.98
CA TYR A 46 -4.34 -10.19 3.52
C TYR A 46 -2.96 -9.55 3.50
N GLY A 47 -2.92 -8.30 3.07
CA GLY A 47 -1.66 -7.59 2.95
C GLY A 47 -1.75 -6.36 2.04
N ARG A 48 -0.58 -5.83 1.72
CA ARG A 48 -0.42 -4.64 0.89
C ARG A 48 0.76 -4.81 -0.06
N GLN A 49 0.52 -4.52 -1.33
CA GLN A 49 1.54 -4.47 -2.37
C GLN A 49 1.56 -3.10 -3.02
N ARG A 50 2.73 -2.51 -3.16
CA ARG A 50 2.89 -1.20 -3.79
C ARG A 50 4.04 -1.19 -4.78
N TYR A 51 3.75 -0.68 -5.97
CA TYR A 51 4.70 -0.42 -7.03
C TYR A 51 4.91 1.09 -7.14
N ASN A 52 6.14 1.53 -7.17
CA ASN A 52 6.50 2.93 -7.31
C ASN A 52 7.40 3.10 -8.52
N PHE A 53 7.14 4.14 -9.28
CA PHE A 53 8.01 4.59 -10.35
C PHE A 53 8.24 6.08 -10.22
N ARG A 54 9.47 6.52 -10.39
CA ARG A 54 9.80 7.94 -10.35
C ARG A 54 10.86 8.24 -11.40
N THR A 55 10.67 9.34 -12.11
CA THR A 55 11.69 9.91 -12.98
C THR A 55 11.86 11.40 -12.71
N ASN A 56 13.09 11.86 -12.79
CA ASN A 56 13.47 13.26 -12.67
C ASN A 56 14.47 13.55 -13.78
N ILE A 57 14.16 14.52 -14.64
CA ILE A 57 15.01 14.97 -15.72
C ILE A 57 15.21 16.45 -15.61
N THR A 58 16.45 16.90 -15.55
CA THR A 58 16.81 18.31 -15.56
C THR A 58 17.71 18.58 -16.75
N THR A 59 17.33 19.53 -17.58
CA THR A 59 18.11 19.99 -18.71
C THR A 59 18.39 21.48 -18.57
N GLU A 60 19.63 21.86 -18.74
CA GLU A 60 20.06 23.25 -18.73
C GLU A 60 20.75 23.58 -20.07
N TYR A 61 20.22 24.58 -20.77
CA TYR A 61 20.79 25.06 -22.00
C TYR A 61 20.86 26.58 -22.01
N LYS A 62 22.07 27.09 -22.06
CA LYS A 62 22.35 28.55 -21.98
C LYS A 62 21.78 29.18 -20.73
N ARG A 63 20.65 29.88 -20.85
CA ARG A 63 19.98 30.61 -19.78
C ARG A 63 18.69 29.95 -19.32
N VAL A 64 18.35 28.79 -19.89
CA VAL A 64 17.09 28.08 -19.62
C VAL A 64 17.38 26.79 -18.91
N LYS A 65 16.73 26.56 -17.77
CA LYS A 65 16.75 25.29 -17.02
C LYS A 65 15.33 24.76 -16.96
N VAL A 66 15.15 23.53 -17.43
CA VAL A 66 13.86 22.81 -17.37
C VAL A 66 14.04 21.58 -16.49
N THR A 67 13.11 21.40 -15.55
CA THR A 67 13.04 20.18 -14.73
C THR A 67 11.68 19.57 -14.88
N ALA A 68 11.66 18.28 -15.25
CA ALA A 68 10.45 17.47 -15.30
C ALA A 68 10.53 16.35 -14.26
N LEU A 69 9.50 16.23 -13.45
CA LEU A 69 9.30 15.22 -12.43
C LEU A 69 8.03 14.45 -12.75
N LEU A 70 8.11 13.12 -12.77
CA LEU A 70 6.96 12.25 -12.86
C LEU A 70 7.11 11.17 -11.81
N SER A 71 6.07 10.96 -11.02
CA SER A 71 5.97 9.81 -10.13
C SER A 71 4.63 9.13 -10.28
N TYR A 72 4.67 7.81 -10.22
CA TYR A 72 3.51 6.93 -10.23
C TYR A 72 3.61 5.96 -9.07
N SER A 73 2.52 5.77 -8.35
CA SER A 73 2.39 4.75 -7.32
C SER A 73 1.09 4.00 -7.54
N HIS A 74 1.20 2.67 -7.55
CA HIS A 74 0.07 1.75 -7.59
C HIS A 74 0.09 0.89 -6.35
N GLU A 75 -0.99 0.91 -5.57
CA GLU A 75 -1.13 0.14 -4.34
C GLU A 75 -2.37 -0.75 -4.42
N ASN A 76 -2.17 -2.04 -4.14
CA ASN A 76 -3.24 -2.98 -3.85
C ASN A 76 -3.18 -3.37 -2.38
N SER A 77 -4.30 -3.31 -1.68
CA SER A 77 -4.40 -3.86 -0.33
C SER A 77 -5.68 -4.67 -0.16
N LYS A 78 -5.56 -5.73 0.62
CA LYS A 78 -6.66 -6.62 0.98
C LYS A 78 -6.71 -6.76 2.48
N THR A 79 -7.85 -6.49 3.07
CA THR A 79 -8.07 -6.54 4.52
C THR A 79 -9.38 -7.26 4.82
N THR A 80 -9.50 -7.79 6.03
CA THR A 80 -10.78 -8.34 6.53
C THR A 80 -11.85 -7.26 6.59
N THR A 81 -13.11 -7.66 6.45
CA THR A 81 -14.27 -6.80 6.76
C THR A 81 -14.53 -6.71 8.26
N ASP A 82 -14.05 -7.68 9.07
CA ASP A 82 -14.21 -7.67 10.51
C ASP A 82 -13.20 -6.75 11.20
N GLY A 83 -13.62 -5.54 11.55
CA GLY A 83 -12.84 -4.59 12.33
C GLY A 83 -12.72 -4.94 13.82
N SER A 84 -13.43 -5.98 14.28
CA SER A 84 -13.52 -6.34 15.70
C SER A 84 -12.71 -7.59 16.07
N THR A 85 -11.97 -8.16 15.15
CA THR A 85 -11.26 -9.44 15.32
C THR A 85 -10.46 -9.52 16.61
N ILE A 86 -9.59 -8.53 16.89
CA ILE A 86 -8.78 -8.50 18.13
C ILE A 86 -9.68 -8.37 19.36
N ALA A 87 -10.65 -7.44 19.33
CA ALA A 87 -11.53 -7.22 20.46
C ALA A 87 -12.38 -8.46 20.76
N ASN A 88 -12.82 -9.17 19.74
CA ASN A 88 -13.58 -10.42 19.90
C ASN A 88 -12.69 -11.52 20.49
N ALA A 89 -11.48 -11.72 19.98
CA ALA A 89 -10.54 -12.70 20.50
C ALA A 89 -10.17 -12.43 21.98
N MET A 90 -10.04 -11.16 22.38
CA MET A 90 -9.75 -10.77 23.76
C MET A 90 -10.94 -10.94 24.72
N ARG A 91 -12.16 -10.89 24.20
CA ARG A 91 -13.38 -11.02 25.01
C ARG A 91 -13.80 -12.45 25.29
N ILE A 92 -13.23 -13.43 24.60
CA ILE A 92 -13.53 -14.84 24.82
C ILE A 92 -12.89 -15.27 26.14
N PRO A 93 -13.70 -15.69 27.17
CA PRO A 93 -13.14 -16.15 28.42
C PRO A 93 -12.30 -17.41 28.24
N THR A 94 -11.18 -17.52 28.93
CA THR A 94 -10.23 -18.66 28.81
C THR A 94 -10.81 -20.00 29.23
N TYR A 95 -11.88 -20.01 30.03
CA TYR A 95 -12.61 -21.23 30.44
C TYR A 95 -13.68 -21.66 29.43
N TYR A 96 -13.94 -20.86 28.40
CA TYR A 96 -14.79 -21.25 27.30
C TYR A 96 -13.96 -22.06 26.30
N TYR A 97 -14.08 -23.37 26.34
CA TYR A 97 -13.68 -24.20 25.22
C TYR A 97 -14.83 -24.21 24.23
N TYR A 98 -14.67 -23.50 23.13
CA TYR A 98 -15.63 -23.64 22.06
C TYR A 98 -14.96 -24.14 20.79
N ARG A 99 -15.68 -25.00 20.11
CA ARG A 99 -15.20 -25.54 18.85
C ARG A 99 -15.27 -24.45 17.78
N GLN A 100 -14.14 -24.25 17.12
CA GLN A 100 -14.10 -23.28 16.02
C GLN A 100 -14.69 -23.85 14.74
N TYR A 101 -14.66 -25.19 14.57
CA TYR A 101 -15.23 -25.88 13.40
C TYR A 101 -16.15 -27.01 13.79
N ASP A 102 -17.09 -27.29 12.88
CA ASP A 102 -17.87 -28.51 12.92
C ASP A 102 -16.95 -29.70 12.56
N PRO A 103 -16.81 -30.72 13.45
CA PRO A 103 -15.93 -31.86 13.22
C PRO A 103 -16.40 -32.78 12.10
N VAL A 104 -17.67 -32.67 11.65
CA VAL A 104 -18.26 -33.48 10.60
C VAL A 104 -18.05 -32.82 9.23
N THR A 105 -18.30 -31.53 9.12
CA THR A 105 -18.21 -30.78 7.87
C THR A 105 -16.88 -30.07 7.67
N GLY A 106 -16.08 -29.91 8.72
CA GLY A 106 -14.83 -29.13 8.69
C GLY A 106 -15.02 -27.62 8.52
N LYS A 107 -16.27 -27.14 8.52
CA LYS A 107 -16.57 -25.71 8.35
C LYS A 107 -16.51 -24.97 9.67
N TYR A 108 -16.15 -23.69 9.59
CA TYR A 108 -16.19 -22.79 10.75
C TYR A 108 -17.63 -22.58 11.24
N LEU A 109 -17.79 -22.55 12.55
CA LEU A 109 -19.07 -22.28 13.19
C LEU A 109 -19.23 -20.77 13.33
N LEU A 110 -20.04 -20.14 12.49
CA LEU A 110 -20.20 -18.67 12.42
C LEU A 110 -21.54 -18.16 12.97
N ASN A 111 -22.53 -19.02 13.18
CA ASN A 111 -23.94 -18.63 13.36
C ASN A 111 -24.56 -19.00 14.72
N ASP A 112 -23.78 -19.24 15.76
CA ASP A 112 -24.31 -19.48 17.12
C ASP A 112 -23.98 -18.29 18.01
N LYS A 113 -24.81 -18.05 19.05
CA LYS A 113 -24.60 -16.98 20.02
C LYS A 113 -23.23 -17.02 20.71
N LEU A 114 -22.64 -18.22 20.81
CA LEU A 114 -21.28 -18.43 21.30
C LEU A 114 -20.25 -18.28 20.20
N THR A 115 -20.61 -18.50 18.93
CA THR A 115 -19.74 -18.47 17.76
C THR A 115 -19.75 -17.12 17.04
N ASP A 116 -20.58 -16.16 17.46
CA ASP A 116 -20.51 -14.76 16.99
C ASP A 116 -19.11 -14.15 17.14
N ARG A 117 -18.25 -14.78 17.92
CA ARG A 117 -16.91 -14.32 18.23
C ARG A 117 -15.83 -15.24 17.65
N ASN A 118 -16.19 -16.12 16.73
CA ASN A 118 -15.21 -16.95 16.04
C ASN A 118 -14.35 -16.09 15.10
N SER A 119 -13.36 -15.45 15.69
CA SER A 119 -12.49 -14.51 14.98
C SER A 119 -11.68 -15.18 13.87
N LEU A 120 -11.27 -16.44 14.05
CA LEU A 120 -10.56 -17.18 13.02
C LEU A 120 -11.48 -17.50 11.84
N GLY A 121 -12.68 -17.99 12.10
CA GLY A 121 -13.67 -18.24 11.05
C GLY A 121 -14.06 -16.98 10.26
N LEU A 122 -14.17 -15.84 10.97
CA LEU A 122 -14.44 -14.55 10.32
C LEU A 122 -13.25 -14.04 9.48
N LEU A 123 -12.02 -14.39 9.86
CA LEU A 123 -10.83 -14.06 9.06
C LEU A 123 -10.73 -14.93 7.82
N GLU A 124 -11.01 -16.22 7.92
CA GLU A 124 -10.84 -17.21 6.85
C GLU A 124 -12.01 -17.21 5.84
N GLU A 125 -13.24 -17.22 6.34
CA GLU A 125 -14.47 -17.34 5.53
C GLU A 125 -15.30 -16.05 5.52
N GLY A 126 -14.93 -15.05 6.30
CA GLY A 126 -15.55 -13.72 6.30
C GLY A 126 -15.27 -12.96 5.01
N GLY A 127 -15.98 -11.88 4.79
CA GLY A 127 -15.73 -11.01 3.65
C GLY A 127 -14.39 -10.30 3.71
N TYR A 128 -13.96 -9.73 2.60
CA TYR A 128 -12.75 -8.90 2.53
C TYR A 128 -13.03 -7.56 1.84
N ASN A 129 -12.27 -6.56 2.23
CA ASN A 129 -12.19 -5.29 1.52
C ASN A 129 -10.92 -5.30 0.67
N LYS A 130 -11.07 -5.01 -0.62
CA LYS A 130 -9.94 -4.80 -1.54
C LYS A 130 -9.90 -3.35 -1.98
N TYR A 131 -8.75 -2.73 -1.79
CA TYR A 131 -8.49 -1.35 -2.20
C TYR A 131 -7.43 -1.36 -3.29
N ARG A 132 -7.66 -0.54 -4.29
CA ARG A 132 -6.71 -0.26 -5.35
C ARG A 132 -6.57 1.24 -5.48
N ASN A 133 -5.38 1.75 -5.21
CA ASN A 133 -5.05 3.15 -5.22
C ASN A 133 -4.01 3.43 -6.29
N ASP A 134 -4.33 4.31 -7.20
CA ASP A 134 -3.41 4.82 -8.22
C ASP A 134 -3.14 6.30 -7.97
N TYR A 135 -1.87 6.66 -7.88
CA TYR A 135 -1.44 8.03 -7.68
C TYR A 135 -0.42 8.42 -8.72
N VAL A 136 -0.70 9.50 -9.44
CA VAL A 136 0.21 10.11 -10.42
C VAL A 136 0.50 11.53 -9.99
N ASN A 137 1.77 11.88 -9.87
CA ASN A 137 2.22 13.25 -9.67
C ASN A 137 3.13 13.63 -10.83
N ALA A 138 2.82 14.71 -11.52
CA ALA A 138 3.64 15.30 -12.57
C ALA A 138 3.95 16.74 -12.24
N ASN A 139 5.21 17.14 -12.37
CA ASN A 139 5.65 18.50 -12.14
C ASN A 139 6.63 18.92 -13.24
N LEU A 140 6.37 20.05 -13.85
CA LEU A 140 7.23 20.68 -14.84
C LEU A 140 7.60 22.06 -14.37
N SER A 141 8.89 22.36 -14.23
CA SER A 141 9.38 23.69 -13.93
C SER A 141 10.34 24.18 -14.99
N ALA A 142 10.20 25.43 -15.34
CA ALA A 142 11.12 26.13 -16.24
C ALA A 142 11.65 27.39 -15.55
N GLU A 143 12.95 27.57 -15.56
CA GLU A 143 13.66 28.75 -15.06
C GLU A 143 14.45 29.40 -16.17
N VAL A 144 14.28 30.68 -16.35
CA VAL A 144 15.02 31.48 -17.35
C VAL A 144 15.82 32.56 -16.61
N LYS A 145 17.13 32.60 -16.84
CA LYS A 145 17.99 33.66 -16.36
C LYS A 145 17.95 34.81 -17.38
N ILE A 146 17.28 35.90 -17.00
CA ILE A 146 17.08 37.07 -17.87
C ILE A 146 18.37 37.89 -17.93
N ILE A 147 18.88 38.29 -16.78
CA ILE A 147 20.16 39.00 -16.60
C ILE A 147 20.84 38.45 -15.33
N ASP A 148 22.07 38.82 -15.07
CA ASP A 148 22.74 38.48 -13.82
C ASP A 148 21.97 39.07 -12.63
N GLY A 149 21.58 38.23 -11.69
CA GLY A 149 20.78 38.56 -10.53
C GLY A 149 19.26 38.46 -10.74
N LEU A 150 18.75 38.31 -11.97
CA LEU A 150 17.30 38.21 -12.25
C LEU A 150 16.94 36.91 -12.95
N LYS A 151 16.10 36.12 -12.32
CA LYS A 151 15.56 34.86 -12.86
C LYS A 151 14.04 34.86 -12.82
N LEU A 152 13.43 34.32 -13.84
CA LEU A 152 11.99 34.03 -13.89
C LEU A 152 11.80 32.51 -13.82
N ARG A 153 10.91 32.06 -12.93
CA ARG A 153 10.57 30.63 -12.79
C ARG A 153 9.08 30.45 -12.92
N GLY A 154 8.67 29.50 -13.76
CA GLY A 154 7.32 28.98 -13.88
C GLY A 154 7.26 27.53 -13.43
N VAL A 155 6.16 27.12 -12.78
CA VAL A 155 5.93 25.76 -12.34
C VAL A 155 4.51 25.34 -12.70
N LEU A 156 4.37 24.16 -13.32
CA LEU A 156 3.10 23.49 -13.58
C LEU A 156 3.13 22.16 -12.83
N GLY A 157 2.11 21.88 -12.05
CA GLY A 157 1.94 20.64 -11.32
C GLY A 157 0.57 20.01 -11.59
N ALA A 158 0.52 18.69 -11.66
CA ALA A 158 -0.71 17.92 -11.75
C ALA A 158 -0.63 16.71 -10.82
N ASP A 159 -1.67 16.52 -10.01
CA ASP A 159 -1.86 15.37 -9.14
C ASP A 159 -3.15 14.67 -9.55
N ILE A 160 -3.06 13.36 -9.81
CA ILE A 160 -4.20 12.51 -10.15
C ILE A 160 -4.23 11.38 -9.13
N PHE A 161 -5.37 11.24 -8.48
CA PHE A 161 -5.63 10.15 -7.55
C PHE A 161 -6.88 9.39 -7.98
N ALA A 162 -6.77 8.07 -8.06
CA ALA A 162 -7.88 7.18 -8.32
C ALA A 162 -7.93 6.10 -7.24
N ASP A 163 -9.07 5.98 -6.57
CA ASP A 163 -9.35 4.99 -5.55
C ASP A 163 -10.48 4.08 -6.01
N HIS A 164 -10.25 2.76 -5.92
CA HIS A 164 -11.26 1.74 -6.22
C HIS A 164 -11.38 0.81 -5.02
N ARG A 165 -12.59 0.67 -4.52
CA ARG A 165 -12.92 -0.20 -3.40
C ARG A 165 -13.87 -1.30 -3.85
N TYR A 166 -13.56 -2.52 -3.46
CA TYR A 166 -14.39 -3.72 -3.67
C TYR A 166 -14.60 -4.39 -2.31
N THR A 167 -15.82 -4.84 -2.07
CA THR A 167 -16.22 -5.55 -0.84
C THR A 167 -16.92 -6.83 -1.21
#